data_ef0ed478f46cd1e2c9bbed7e02dcc64d
#
_entry.id   ef0ed478f46cd1e2c9bbed7e02dcc64d
#
_cell.length_a   1.000
_cell.length_b   1.000
_cell.length_c   1.000
_cell.angle_alpha   90.00
_cell.angle_beta   90.00
_cell.angle_gamma   90.00
#
_symmetry.space_group_name_H-M   'P 1'
#
loop_
_entity.id
_entity.type
_entity.pdbx_description
1 polymer ?
#
loop_
_entity_poly.entity_id
_entity_poly.type
_entity_poly.pdbx_seq_one_letter_code
_entity_poly.pdbx_strand_id
1 'polypeptide(L)'
;EINLRAGDIANMGFAEAVDYPVLLIADIDKGGVFAHLVGTLELLSPSEQARVKGFVINRFRGDIALLQPGLDWLEARTGKPVLGVLPYVTDLHLEAEDGIDQRQGDKAAQVLKVIVPVLPRISNHTDFDPLRLHPQVDLQFIGPGQAIPPADLIILPGSKSVRADLARLREHGWDAAIARHLRYGGKVLGICGGLQMLGTRIDDPHGLEGPAGSSAGL
;
A
#
# COMPACT_ATOMS: atom_id res chain seq x y z
N GLU A 1 7.56 12.95 12.17
CA GLU A 1 7.13 14.37 12.12
C GLU A 1 7.43 15.08 13.45
N ILE A 2 7.94 16.33 13.39
CA ILE A 2 8.39 17.10 14.55
C ILE A 2 7.24 17.36 15.55
N ASN A 3 6.03 17.54 15.05
CA ASN A 3 4.82 17.76 15.87
C ASN A 3 4.30 16.49 16.54
N LEU A 4 4.80 15.31 16.14
CA LEU A 4 4.41 14.01 16.71
C LEU A 4 5.55 13.35 17.48
N ARG A 5 6.66 14.07 17.72
CA ARG A 5 7.85 13.50 18.34
C ARG A 5 7.60 13.03 19.78
N ALA A 6 6.75 13.72 20.52
CA ALA A 6 6.34 13.29 21.85
C ALA A 6 5.44 12.05 21.73
N GLY A 7 5.92 10.90 22.22
CA GLY A 7 5.22 9.61 22.10
C GLY A 7 5.54 8.82 20.83
N ASP A 8 6.55 9.23 20.06
CA ASP A 8 7.04 8.48 18.90
C ASP A 8 7.57 7.10 19.34
N ILE A 9 6.90 6.04 18.89
CA ILE A 9 7.26 4.65 19.12
C ILE A 9 7.96 4.01 17.93
N ALA A 10 8.18 4.78 16.85
CA ALA A 10 8.79 4.36 15.61
C ALA A 10 9.95 5.30 15.26
N ASN A 11 10.66 5.01 14.21
CA ASN A 11 11.73 5.84 13.66
C ASN A 11 12.71 6.33 14.75
N MET A 12 12.89 7.65 14.90
CA MET A 12 13.87 8.22 15.82
C MET A 12 13.57 7.95 17.31
N GLY A 13 12.30 7.88 17.70
CA GLY A 13 11.91 7.52 19.06
C GLY A 13 12.33 6.12 19.43
N PHE A 14 12.12 5.18 18.54
CA PHE A 14 12.56 3.80 18.71
C PHE A 14 14.09 3.72 18.69
N ALA A 15 14.74 4.33 17.69
CA ALA A 15 16.20 4.29 17.55
C ALA A 15 16.90 4.85 18.79
N GLU A 16 16.36 5.90 19.40
CA GLU A 16 16.90 6.48 20.64
C GLU A 16 16.72 5.54 21.84
N ALA A 17 15.55 4.91 21.97
CA ALA A 17 15.25 4.00 23.07
C ALA A 17 16.13 2.75 23.10
N VAL A 18 16.54 2.25 21.92
CA VAL A 18 17.35 1.02 21.77
C VAL A 18 18.80 1.26 21.35
N ASP A 19 19.22 2.52 21.25
CA ASP A 19 20.56 2.96 20.85
C ASP A 19 20.98 2.48 19.45
N TYR A 20 20.07 2.51 18.47
CA TYR A 20 20.34 2.06 17.11
C TYR A 20 20.84 3.19 16.21
N PRO A 21 21.78 2.87 15.29
CA PRO A 21 22.18 3.80 14.22
C PRO A 21 21.01 3.97 13.22
N VAL A 22 20.99 5.15 12.59
CA VAL A 22 19.96 5.54 11.64
C VAL A 22 20.58 5.90 10.30
N LEU A 23 19.95 5.49 9.20
CA LEU A 23 20.20 5.99 7.86
C LEU A 23 19.01 6.82 7.40
N LEU A 24 19.25 8.03 6.90
CA LEU A 24 18.21 8.84 6.29
C LEU A 24 18.14 8.52 4.80
N ILE A 25 16.96 8.09 4.35
CA ILE A 25 16.69 7.75 2.95
C ILE A 25 15.74 8.80 2.39
N ALA A 26 16.07 9.39 1.25
CA ALA A 26 15.21 10.36 0.59
C ALA A 26 15.06 10.07 -0.90
N ASP A 27 13.85 10.33 -1.42
CA ASP A 27 13.45 10.13 -2.81
C ASP A 27 13.83 11.36 -3.63
N ILE A 28 14.66 11.18 -4.68
CA ILE A 28 15.07 12.26 -5.58
C ILE A 28 14.10 12.49 -6.74
N ASP A 29 13.25 11.51 -7.07
CA ASP A 29 12.39 11.55 -8.25
C ASP A 29 11.40 12.72 -8.23
N LYS A 30 11.01 13.17 -7.05
CA LYS A 30 10.11 14.33 -6.85
C LYS A 30 10.84 15.67 -6.75
N GLY A 31 12.17 15.67 -6.78
CA GLY A 31 12.99 16.86 -6.53
C GLY A 31 13.12 17.22 -5.06
N GLY A 32 14.03 18.15 -4.76
CA GLY A 32 14.22 18.68 -3.40
C GLY A 32 14.97 17.77 -2.43
N VAL A 33 15.58 16.67 -2.88
CA VAL A 33 16.22 15.65 -2.03
C VAL A 33 17.22 16.22 -1.05
N PHE A 34 18.07 17.16 -1.47
CA PHE A 34 19.07 17.80 -0.61
C PHE A 34 18.42 18.63 0.50
N ALA A 35 17.36 19.39 0.16
CA ALA A 35 16.59 20.14 1.15
C ALA A 35 15.90 19.21 2.16
N HIS A 36 15.36 18.09 1.71
CA HIS A 36 14.75 17.10 2.59
C HIS A 36 15.76 16.49 3.56
N LEU A 37 16.95 16.07 3.07
CA LEU A 37 17.97 15.47 3.91
C LEU A 37 18.55 16.46 4.92
N VAL A 38 18.93 17.65 4.46
CA VAL A 38 19.48 18.70 5.34
C VAL A 38 18.43 19.17 6.34
N GLY A 39 17.22 19.47 5.86
CA GLY A 39 16.13 19.92 6.72
C GLY A 39 15.73 18.88 7.76
N THR A 40 15.65 17.60 7.38
CA THR A 40 15.37 16.53 8.33
C THR A 40 16.46 16.45 9.39
N LEU A 41 17.74 16.48 9.00
CA LEU A 41 18.86 16.43 9.94
C LEU A 41 18.83 17.61 10.92
N GLU A 42 18.60 18.82 10.43
CA GLU A 42 18.56 20.06 11.23
C GLU A 42 17.38 20.07 12.24
N LEU A 43 16.28 19.40 11.93
CA LEU A 43 15.12 19.31 12.81
C LEU A 43 15.27 18.26 13.92
N LEU A 44 16.28 17.40 13.83
CA LEU A 44 16.59 16.40 14.86
C LEU A 44 17.35 17.04 16.03
N SER A 45 17.14 16.49 17.23
CA SER A 45 17.97 16.87 18.41
C SER A 45 19.44 16.47 18.20
N PRO A 46 20.38 17.07 18.95
CA PRO A 46 21.79 16.69 18.84
C PRO A 46 22.05 15.20 19.09
N SER A 47 21.33 14.57 19.99
CA SER A 47 21.39 13.12 20.25
C SER A 47 20.93 12.30 19.06
N GLU A 48 19.84 12.68 18.42
CA GLU A 48 19.30 12.03 17.23
C GLU A 48 20.22 12.25 16.01
N GLN A 49 20.74 13.46 15.82
CA GLN A 49 21.71 13.77 14.78
C GLN A 49 22.95 12.90 14.89
N ALA A 50 23.44 12.64 16.11
CA ALA A 50 24.60 11.78 16.35
C ALA A 50 24.35 10.32 15.94
N ARG A 51 23.10 9.85 15.99
CA ARG A 51 22.67 8.52 15.56
C ARG A 51 22.65 8.38 14.04
N VAL A 52 22.38 9.45 13.31
CA VAL A 52 22.41 9.41 11.84
C VAL A 52 23.82 9.13 11.35
N LYS A 53 24.01 7.98 10.69
CA LYS A 53 25.33 7.52 10.21
C LYS A 53 25.57 7.84 8.74
N GLY A 54 24.55 8.22 8.00
CA GLY A 54 24.69 8.61 6.60
C GLY A 54 23.35 8.72 5.89
N PHE A 55 23.44 9.00 4.60
CA PHE A 55 22.32 9.21 3.72
C PHE A 55 22.26 8.15 2.62
N VAL A 56 21.06 7.85 2.15
CA VAL A 56 20.83 7.08 0.93
C VAL A 56 19.88 7.90 0.05
N ILE A 57 20.25 8.11 -1.20
CA ILE A 57 19.37 8.74 -2.19
C ILE A 57 18.69 7.64 -3.00
N ASN A 58 17.39 7.63 -3.02
CA ASN A 58 16.59 6.62 -3.69
C ASN A 58 15.96 7.15 -4.98
N ARG A 59 15.68 6.24 -5.93
CA ARG A 59 14.97 6.50 -7.18
C ARG A 59 15.68 7.46 -8.13
N PHE A 60 17.00 7.41 -8.17
CA PHE A 60 17.78 8.25 -9.05
C PHE A 60 17.64 7.83 -10.52
N ARG A 61 17.43 8.82 -11.39
CA ARG A 61 17.41 8.64 -12.85
C ARG A 61 18.50 9.47 -13.48
N GLY A 62 19.30 8.88 -14.34
CA GLY A 62 20.31 9.58 -15.11
C GLY A 62 21.74 9.17 -14.80
N ASP A 63 22.68 10.02 -15.19
CA ASP A 63 24.10 9.81 -14.98
C ASP A 63 24.51 10.25 -13.58
N ILE A 64 25.09 9.34 -12.81
CA ILE A 64 25.57 9.61 -11.46
C ILE A 64 26.65 10.73 -11.42
N ALA A 65 27.42 10.89 -12.49
CA ALA A 65 28.41 11.95 -12.57
C ALA A 65 27.81 13.36 -12.46
N LEU A 66 26.57 13.54 -12.91
CA LEU A 66 25.84 14.82 -12.76
C LEU A 66 25.40 15.07 -11.31
N LEU A 67 25.19 14.03 -10.55
CA LEU A 67 24.78 14.12 -9.14
C LEU A 67 25.98 14.31 -8.21
N GLN A 68 27.16 13.83 -8.58
CA GLN A 68 28.34 13.78 -7.73
C GLN A 68 28.67 15.11 -7.02
N PRO A 69 28.68 16.27 -7.69
CA PRO A 69 28.95 17.55 -7.00
C PRO A 69 27.93 17.87 -5.89
N GLY A 70 26.68 17.42 -6.05
CA GLY A 70 25.65 17.55 -5.03
C GLY A 70 25.87 16.63 -3.84
N LEU A 71 26.36 15.41 -4.08
CA LEU A 71 26.74 14.47 -3.02
C LEU A 71 27.89 15.01 -2.19
N ASP A 72 28.95 15.50 -2.86
CA ASP A 72 30.12 16.10 -2.20
C ASP A 72 29.72 17.32 -1.36
N TRP A 73 28.82 18.16 -1.89
CA TRP A 73 28.25 19.29 -1.15
C TRP A 73 27.49 18.85 0.10
N LEU A 74 26.64 17.80 -0.03
CA LEU A 74 25.84 17.29 1.09
C LEU A 74 26.74 16.75 2.21
N GLU A 75 27.77 15.97 1.86
CA GLU A 75 28.73 15.45 2.82
C GLU A 75 29.52 16.58 3.51
N ALA A 76 30.01 17.55 2.74
CA ALA A 76 30.70 18.72 3.29
C ALA A 76 29.81 19.57 4.20
N ARG A 77 28.53 19.73 3.85
CA ARG A 77 27.55 20.52 4.61
C ARG A 77 27.14 19.86 5.93
N THR A 78 27.01 18.53 5.93
CA THR A 78 26.43 17.79 7.05
C THR A 78 27.44 17.03 7.91
N GLY A 79 28.64 16.80 7.38
CA GLY A 79 29.64 15.93 8.00
C GLY A 79 29.22 14.45 8.03
N LYS A 80 28.19 14.07 7.22
CA LYS A 80 27.67 12.69 7.14
C LYS A 80 27.89 12.14 5.73
N PRO A 81 28.31 10.87 5.57
CA PRO A 81 28.56 10.29 4.26
C PRO A 81 27.28 9.99 3.50
N VAL A 82 27.33 10.06 2.18
CA VAL A 82 26.31 9.44 1.31
C VAL A 82 26.73 8.01 1.05
N LEU A 83 26.01 7.07 1.64
CA LEU A 83 26.33 5.64 1.61
C LEU A 83 25.93 4.96 0.30
N GLY A 84 25.02 5.58 -0.45
CA GLY A 84 24.62 5.05 -1.74
C GLY A 84 23.56 5.87 -2.44
N VAL A 85 23.50 5.67 -3.75
CA VAL A 85 22.46 6.19 -4.64
C VAL A 85 21.81 5.00 -5.32
N LEU A 86 20.54 4.76 -5.04
CA LEU A 86 19.77 3.66 -5.63
C LEU A 86 19.12 4.12 -6.92
N PRO A 87 19.31 3.39 -8.02
CA PRO A 87 18.69 3.75 -9.29
C PRO A 87 17.17 3.58 -9.22
N TYR A 88 16.48 4.30 -10.08
CA TYR A 88 15.06 4.07 -10.30
C TYR A 88 14.88 2.72 -11.03
N VAL A 89 14.17 1.81 -10.38
CA VAL A 89 13.87 0.49 -10.93
C VAL A 89 12.49 0.54 -11.57
N THR A 90 12.41 0.41 -12.89
CA THR A 90 11.17 0.57 -13.67
C THR A 90 10.23 -0.62 -13.53
N ASP A 91 10.78 -1.83 -13.34
CA ASP A 91 9.99 -3.07 -13.29
C ASP A 91 9.79 -3.62 -11.88
N LEU A 92 10.06 -2.79 -10.87
CA LEU A 92 9.84 -3.14 -9.48
C LEU A 92 8.39 -2.82 -9.10
N HIS A 93 7.55 -3.83 -9.05
CA HIS A 93 6.18 -3.73 -8.62
C HIS A 93 6.09 -4.01 -7.11
N LEU A 94 6.45 -3.01 -6.32
CA LEU A 94 6.19 -3.01 -4.88
C LEU A 94 5.05 -2.03 -4.61
N GLU A 95 4.02 -2.52 -3.95
CA GLU A 95 2.94 -1.65 -3.50
C GLU A 95 3.39 -0.76 -2.34
N ALA A 96 2.76 0.41 -2.23
CA ALA A 96 2.97 1.26 -1.08
C ALA A 96 2.44 0.56 0.18
N GLU A 97 3.18 0.63 1.28
CA GLU A 97 2.83 0.02 2.56
C GLU A 97 1.44 0.45 3.05
N ASP A 98 1.05 1.69 2.74
CA ASP A 98 -0.16 2.33 3.25
C ASP A 98 -1.29 2.47 2.20
N GLY A 99 -1.20 1.83 1.04
CA GLY A 99 -2.23 2.04 0.01
C GLY A 99 -2.21 1.03 -1.13
N ILE A 100 -3.41 0.75 -1.64
CA ILE A 100 -3.60 -0.04 -2.86
C ILE A 100 -3.40 0.88 -4.06
N ASP A 101 -2.42 0.61 -4.90
CA ASP A 101 -2.28 1.31 -6.18
C ASP A 101 -3.38 0.84 -7.14
N GLN A 102 -4.35 1.72 -7.38
CA GLN A 102 -5.47 1.45 -8.28
C GLN A 102 -5.14 1.74 -9.75
N ARG A 103 -3.93 2.23 -10.05
CA ARG A 103 -3.54 2.57 -11.42
C ARG A 103 -3.16 1.30 -12.18
N GLN A 104 -3.81 1.12 -13.32
CA GLN A 104 -3.49 0.07 -14.28
C GLN A 104 -3.02 0.70 -15.58
N GLY A 105 -1.91 0.22 -16.13
CA GLY A 105 -1.45 0.64 -17.45
C GLY A 105 -2.35 0.09 -18.56
N ASP A 106 -2.46 0.82 -19.68
CA ASP A 106 -3.17 0.36 -20.88
C ASP A 106 -2.52 -0.92 -21.38
N LYS A 107 -3.32 -1.98 -21.54
CA LYS A 107 -2.89 -3.27 -22.07
C LYS A 107 -3.50 -3.51 -23.44
N ALA A 108 -2.66 -3.85 -24.42
CA ALA A 108 -3.05 -3.96 -25.82
C ALA A 108 -3.99 -5.14 -26.18
N ALA A 109 -4.14 -6.13 -25.28
CA ALA A 109 -4.96 -7.34 -25.54
C ALA A 109 -5.63 -7.84 -24.25
N GLN A 110 -6.62 -7.12 -23.77
CA GLN A 110 -7.40 -7.53 -22.59
C GLN A 110 -8.45 -8.56 -23.00
N VAL A 111 -8.39 -9.75 -22.41
CA VAL A 111 -9.33 -10.84 -22.67
C VAL A 111 -10.22 -11.12 -21.48
N LEU A 112 -9.74 -10.91 -20.26
CA LEU A 112 -10.46 -11.20 -19.02
C LEU A 112 -10.54 -9.93 -18.16
N LYS A 113 -11.76 -9.50 -17.83
CA LYS A 113 -12.03 -8.39 -16.91
C LYS A 113 -12.31 -8.92 -15.53
N VAL A 114 -11.46 -8.52 -14.58
CA VAL A 114 -11.55 -8.92 -13.17
C VAL A 114 -11.78 -7.70 -12.29
N ILE A 115 -12.77 -7.77 -11.45
CA ILE A 115 -13.10 -6.71 -10.47
C ILE A 115 -12.85 -7.21 -9.06
N VAL A 116 -12.20 -6.38 -8.26
CA VAL A 116 -11.97 -6.61 -6.82
C VAL A 116 -12.56 -5.44 -6.03
N PRO A 117 -13.67 -5.61 -5.32
CA PRO A 117 -14.19 -4.59 -4.41
C PRO A 117 -13.21 -4.36 -3.26
N VAL A 118 -12.79 -3.12 -3.03
CA VAL A 118 -11.88 -2.75 -1.93
C VAL A 118 -12.67 -2.65 -0.64
N LEU A 119 -12.45 -3.60 0.24
CA LEU A 119 -13.05 -3.63 1.57
C LEU A 119 -12.17 -2.88 2.57
N PRO A 120 -12.73 -2.23 3.62
CA PRO A 120 -11.96 -1.45 4.59
C PRO A 120 -10.86 -2.23 5.31
N ARG A 121 -11.07 -3.54 5.48
CA ARG A 121 -10.10 -4.44 6.14
C ARG A 121 -9.62 -5.54 5.20
N ILE A 122 -9.47 -5.19 3.92
CA ILE A 122 -8.89 -6.10 2.92
C ILE A 122 -7.53 -6.63 3.43
N SER A 123 -7.31 -7.93 3.23
CA SER A 123 -6.04 -8.57 3.55
C SER A 123 -5.39 -9.13 2.30
N ASN A 124 -4.04 -9.14 2.30
CA ASN A 124 -3.23 -9.74 1.25
C ASN A 124 -3.59 -9.23 -0.17
N HIS A 125 -3.75 -7.90 -0.31
CA HIS A 125 -4.09 -7.31 -1.61
C HIS A 125 -3.00 -7.55 -2.67
N THR A 126 -1.76 -7.80 -2.25
CA THR A 126 -0.64 -8.20 -3.13
C THR A 126 -0.84 -9.56 -3.81
N ASP A 127 -1.75 -10.40 -3.30
CA ASP A 127 -2.11 -11.67 -3.97
C ASP A 127 -2.73 -11.45 -5.36
N PHE A 128 -3.21 -10.24 -5.64
CA PHE A 128 -3.76 -9.85 -6.94
C PHE A 128 -2.70 -9.37 -7.94
N ASP A 129 -1.45 -9.14 -7.54
CA ASP A 129 -0.39 -8.65 -8.42
C ASP A 129 -0.13 -9.55 -9.63
N PRO A 130 -0.10 -10.88 -9.53
CA PRO A 130 0.05 -11.74 -10.69
C PRO A 130 -1.05 -11.51 -11.75
N LEU A 131 -2.28 -11.28 -11.32
CA LEU A 131 -3.39 -10.95 -12.23
C LEU A 131 -3.25 -9.53 -12.79
N ARG A 132 -2.88 -8.58 -11.96
CA ARG A 132 -2.66 -7.18 -12.36
C ARG A 132 -1.54 -7.05 -13.39
N LEU A 133 -0.47 -7.84 -13.25
CA LEU A 133 0.68 -7.84 -14.15
C LEU A 133 0.45 -8.67 -15.41
N HIS A 134 -0.52 -9.58 -15.41
CA HIS A 134 -0.78 -10.44 -16.57
C HIS A 134 -1.24 -9.62 -17.79
N PRO A 135 -0.65 -9.79 -18.99
CA PRO A 135 -0.92 -8.94 -20.14
C PRO A 135 -2.36 -9.03 -20.67
N GLN A 136 -3.05 -10.15 -20.43
CA GLN A 136 -4.40 -10.39 -20.93
C GLN A 136 -5.49 -10.16 -19.85
N VAL A 137 -5.13 -9.75 -18.63
CA VAL A 137 -6.08 -9.52 -17.54
C VAL A 137 -6.20 -8.02 -17.27
N ASP A 138 -7.43 -7.51 -17.36
CA ASP A 138 -7.81 -6.18 -16.88
C ASP A 138 -8.35 -6.32 -15.46
N LEU A 139 -7.49 -6.16 -14.45
CA LEU A 139 -7.89 -6.19 -13.06
C LEU A 139 -8.10 -4.78 -12.54
N GLN A 140 -9.29 -4.50 -12.00
CA GLN A 140 -9.64 -3.21 -11.44
C GLN A 140 -10.07 -3.36 -9.97
N PHE A 141 -9.45 -2.57 -9.10
CA PHE A 141 -9.92 -2.37 -7.75
C PHE A 141 -11.00 -1.30 -7.72
N ILE A 142 -12.16 -1.62 -7.15
CA ILE A 142 -13.29 -0.70 -7.05
C ILE A 142 -13.38 -0.17 -5.63
N GLY A 143 -13.16 1.13 -5.48
CA GLY A 143 -13.19 1.82 -4.20
C GLY A 143 -14.61 2.16 -3.71
N PRO A 144 -14.72 2.59 -2.45
CA PRO A 144 -15.98 3.03 -1.87
C PRO A 144 -16.67 4.11 -2.73
N GLY A 145 -18.00 4.00 -2.88
CA GLY A 145 -18.80 4.94 -3.68
C GLY A 145 -18.76 4.72 -5.19
N GLN A 146 -17.95 3.80 -5.68
CA GLN A 146 -17.93 3.43 -7.09
C GLN A 146 -18.88 2.27 -7.37
N ALA A 147 -19.54 2.30 -8.51
CA ALA A 147 -20.36 1.17 -8.97
C ALA A 147 -19.47 0.07 -9.55
N ILE A 148 -19.82 -1.19 -9.31
CA ILE A 148 -19.15 -2.33 -9.96
C ILE A 148 -19.47 -2.31 -11.46
N PRO A 149 -18.47 -2.13 -12.34
CA PRO A 149 -18.66 -2.16 -13.78
C PRO A 149 -18.87 -3.58 -14.30
N PRO A 150 -19.29 -3.76 -15.57
CA PRO A 150 -19.35 -5.07 -16.20
C PRO A 150 -18.01 -5.78 -16.18
N ALA A 151 -18.01 -7.05 -15.78
CA ALA A 151 -16.80 -7.88 -15.66
C ALA A 151 -17.10 -9.33 -16.04
N ASP A 152 -16.06 -10.12 -16.23
CA ASP A 152 -16.15 -11.57 -16.39
C ASP A 152 -16.08 -12.29 -15.04
N LEU A 153 -15.30 -11.72 -14.11
CA LEU A 153 -15.06 -12.27 -12.78
C LEU A 153 -15.07 -11.16 -11.74
N ILE A 154 -15.78 -11.36 -10.65
CA ILE A 154 -15.66 -10.56 -9.42
C ILE A 154 -14.94 -11.40 -8.36
N ILE A 155 -13.88 -10.88 -7.76
CA ILE A 155 -13.16 -11.56 -6.69
C ILE A 155 -13.44 -10.82 -5.39
N LEU A 156 -14.05 -11.49 -4.43
CA LEU A 156 -14.18 -11.01 -3.06
C LEU A 156 -12.87 -11.31 -2.31
N PRO A 157 -12.14 -10.30 -1.88
CA PRO A 157 -10.84 -10.46 -1.26
C PRO A 157 -10.93 -11.01 0.17
N GLY A 158 -9.80 -11.36 0.73
CA GLY A 158 -9.67 -11.64 2.15
C GLY A 158 -10.05 -10.42 3.00
N SER A 159 -10.57 -10.68 4.18
CA SER A 159 -10.94 -9.63 5.15
C SER A 159 -10.51 -10.05 6.55
N LYS A 160 -10.05 -9.07 7.34
CA LYS A 160 -9.74 -9.26 8.78
C LYS A 160 -10.94 -8.99 9.69
N SER A 161 -12.11 -8.63 9.12
CA SER A 161 -13.37 -8.47 9.84
C SER A 161 -14.52 -8.71 8.88
N VAL A 162 -14.86 -9.98 8.69
CA VAL A 162 -15.72 -10.46 7.62
C VAL A 162 -17.12 -9.86 7.71
N ARG A 163 -17.73 -9.86 8.90
CA ARG A 163 -19.08 -9.32 9.11
C ARG A 163 -19.17 -7.81 8.88
N ALA A 164 -18.17 -7.06 9.37
CA ALA A 164 -18.17 -5.61 9.18
C ALA A 164 -17.93 -5.23 7.72
N ASP A 165 -17.04 -5.94 7.04
CA ASP A 165 -16.75 -5.69 5.62
C ASP A 165 -17.93 -6.12 4.73
N LEU A 166 -18.63 -7.19 5.07
CA LEU A 166 -19.87 -7.57 4.39
C LEU A 166 -20.97 -6.52 4.56
N ALA A 167 -21.10 -5.92 5.74
CA ALA A 167 -22.02 -4.82 5.96
C ALA A 167 -21.68 -3.62 5.08
N ARG A 168 -20.39 -3.25 4.97
CA ARG A 168 -19.94 -2.19 4.08
C ARG A 168 -20.17 -2.49 2.60
N LEU A 169 -19.95 -3.73 2.18
CA LEU A 169 -20.25 -4.19 0.82
C LEU A 169 -21.74 -3.96 0.48
N ARG A 170 -22.63 -4.23 1.42
CA ARG A 170 -24.09 -3.97 1.28
C ARG A 170 -24.43 -2.48 1.27
N GLU A 171 -23.80 -1.69 2.13
CA GLU A 171 -23.97 -0.22 2.15
C GLU A 171 -23.64 0.42 0.80
N HIS A 172 -22.67 -0.13 0.07
CA HIS A 172 -22.33 0.32 -1.27
C HIS A 172 -23.22 -0.26 -2.37
N GLY A 173 -24.18 -1.14 -2.04
CA GLY A 173 -25.05 -1.81 -3.02
C GLY A 173 -24.33 -2.84 -3.88
N TRP A 174 -23.12 -3.24 -3.47
CA TRP A 174 -22.34 -4.20 -4.23
C TRP A 174 -22.89 -5.62 -4.17
N ASP A 175 -23.61 -5.99 -3.12
CA ASP A 175 -24.35 -7.25 -3.02
C ASP A 175 -25.38 -7.39 -4.15
N ALA A 176 -26.17 -6.36 -4.40
CA ALA A 176 -27.12 -6.34 -5.51
C ALA A 176 -26.42 -6.40 -6.89
N ALA A 177 -25.25 -5.73 -7.01
CA ALA A 177 -24.46 -5.79 -8.22
C ALA A 177 -23.86 -7.20 -8.46
N ILE A 178 -23.36 -7.86 -7.40
CA ILE A 178 -22.85 -9.24 -7.44
C ILE A 178 -23.98 -10.21 -7.81
N ALA A 179 -25.14 -10.10 -7.17
CA ALA A 179 -26.30 -10.94 -7.48
C ALA A 179 -26.75 -10.76 -8.94
N ARG A 180 -26.75 -9.53 -9.44
CA ARG A 180 -27.03 -9.25 -10.87
C ARG A 180 -25.98 -9.87 -11.78
N HIS A 181 -24.70 -9.74 -11.45
CA HIS A 181 -23.59 -10.32 -12.20
C HIS A 181 -23.74 -11.84 -12.35
N LEU A 182 -24.01 -12.54 -11.25
CA LEU A 182 -24.25 -13.98 -11.25
C LEU A 182 -25.47 -14.36 -12.12
N ARG A 183 -26.57 -13.59 -12.05
CA ARG A 183 -27.79 -13.83 -12.83
C ARG A 183 -27.53 -13.80 -14.33
N TYR A 184 -26.60 -12.98 -14.79
CA TYR A 184 -26.22 -12.88 -16.20
C TYR A 184 -25.05 -13.78 -16.60
N GLY A 185 -24.72 -14.78 -15.76
CA GLY A 185 -23.69 -15.78 -16.06
C GLY A 185 -22.26 -15.38 -15.72
N GLY A 186 -22.09 -14.24 -15.07
CA GLY A 186 -20.79 -13.84 -14.53
C GLY A 186 -20.33 -14.76 -13.40
N LYS A 187 -19.06 -14.72 -13.09
CA LYS A 187 -18.42 -15.58 -12.08
C LYS A 187 -18.00 -14.79 -10.85
N VAL A 188 -18.10 -15.41 -9.69
CA VAL A 188 -17.63 -14.85 -8.42
C VAL A 188 -16.68 -15.84 -7.75
N LEU A 189 -15.55 -15.34 -7.27
CA LEU A 189 -14.57 -16.08 -6.49
C LEU A 189 -14.43 -15.41 -5.12
N GLY A 190 -14.53 -16.17 -4.05
CA GLY A 190 -14.24 -15.69 -2.69
C GLY A 190 -12.90 -16.24 -2.19
N ILE A 191 -12.08 -15.38 -1.62
CA ILE A 191 -10.79 -15.74 -1.03
C ILE A 191 -10.87 -15.53 0.48
N CYS A 192 -10.55 -16.55 1.30
CA CYS A 192 -10.57 -16.47 2.76
C CYS A 192 -11.86 -15.85 3.31
N GLY A 193 -11.81 -14.63 3.88
CA GLY A 193 -13.01 -13.89 4.32
C GLY A 193 -14.04 -13.67 3.21
N GLY A 194 -13.59 -13.43 1.99
CA GLY A 194 -14.49 -13.35 0.83
C GLY A 194 -15.24 -14.65 0.53
N LEU A 195 -14.62 -15.81 0.74
CA LEU A 195 -15.33 -17.10 0.66
C LEU A 195 -16.38 -17.23 1.76
N GLN A 196 -16.04 -16.80 2.97
CA GLN A 196 -17.01 -16.81 4.08
C GLN A 196 -18.22 -15.91 3.79
N MET A 197 -18.04 -14.77 3.10
CA MET A 197 -19.14 -13.89 2.69
C MET A 197 -20.11 -14.57 1.70
N LEU A 198 -19.63 -15.52 0.89
CA LEU A 198 -20.45 -16.31 -0.05
C LEU A 198 -21.26 -17.43 0.63
N GLY A 199 -21.00 -17.70 1.91
CA GLY A 199 -21.77 -18.65 2.69
C GLY A 199 -23.19 -18.16 3.00
N THR A 200 -24.03 -19.04 3.51
CA THR A 200 -25.40 -18.67 3.90
C THR A 200 -25.47 -17.86 5.19
N ARG A 201 -24.47 -18.03 6.07
CA ARG A 201 -24.41 -17.37 7.38
C ARG A 201 -22.98 -17.27 7.87
N ILE A 202 -22.68 -16.18 8.57
CA ILE A 202 -21.41 -15.90 9.22
C ILE A 202 -21.70 -15.66 10.70
N ASP A 203 -21.14 -16.50 11.57
CA ASP A 203 -21.34 -16.41 13.02
C ASP A 203 -20.02 -15.97 13.71
N ASP A 204 -20.14 -15.00 14.59
CA ASP A 204 -19.12 -14.58 15.54
C ASP A 204 -19.74 -14.49 16.95
N PRO A 205 -20.01 -15.65 17.60
CA PRO A 205 -20.73 -15.67 18.87
C PRO A 205 -19.91 -15.10 20.02
N HIS A 206 -18.60 -15.03 19.87
CA HIS A 206 -17.69 -14.55 20.91
C HIS A 206 -17.18 -13.12 20.64
N GLY A 207 -17.52 -12.51 19.50
CA GLY A 207 -17.09 -11.16 19.17
C GLY A 207 -15.59 -11.05 18.90
N LEU A 208 -15.00 -12.03 18.21
CA LEU A 208 -13.57 -12.06 17.93
C LEU A 208 -13.15 -11.02 16.89
N GLU A 209 -14.01 -10.72 15.93
CA GLU A 209 -13.75 -9.75 14.86
C GLU A 209 -14.52 -8.42 15.05
N GLY A 210 -15.39 -8.35 16.05
CA GLY A 210 -16.24 -7.19 16.33
C GLY A 210 -17.34 -7.54 17.33
N PRO A 211 -18.46 -6.80 17.39
CA PRO A 211 -19.57 -7.17 18.29
C PRO A 211 -20.06 -8.59 18.01
N ALA A 212 -20.28 -9.37 19.08
CA ALA A 212 -20.80 -10.73 18.97
C ALA A 212 -22.13 -10.76 18.19
N GLY A 213 -22.33 -11.78 17.39
CA GLY A 213 -23.56 -11.92 16.61
C GLY A 213 -23.40 -12.73 15.34
N SER A 214 -24.42 -12.71 14.49
CA SER A 214 -24.40 -13.36 13.17
C SER A 214 -24.93 -12.46 12.06
N SER A 215 -24.54 -12.76 10.85
CA SER A 215 -24.96 -12.07 9.64
C SER A 215 -25.31 -13.09 8.54
N ALA A 216 -26.33 -12.83 7.75
CA ALA A 216 -26.55 -13.60 6.53
C ALA A 216 -25.40 -13.33 5.55
N GLY A 217 -24.98 -14.35 4.79
CA GLY A 217 -24.05 -14.18 3.68
C GLY A 217 -24.69 -13.58 2.44
N LEU A 218 -23.94 -13.55 1.32
CA LEU A 218 -24.38 -13.04 0.02
C LEU A 218 -25.31 -14.00 -0.72
#